data_80586fb3dee72f7e34832cabc88784a0
#
_entry.id   80586fb3dee72f7e34832cabc88784a0
#
_cell.length_a   1.000
_cell.length_b   1.000
_cell.length_c   1.000
_cell.angle_alpha   90.00
_cell.angle_beta   90.00
_cell.angle_gamma   90.00
#
_symmetry.space_group_name_H-M   'P 1'
#
loop_
_entity.id
_entity.type
_entity.pdbx_description
1 polymer ?
#
loop_
_entity_poly.entity_id
_entity_poly.type
_entity_poly.pdbx_seq_one_letter_code
_entity_poly.pdbx_strand_id
1 'polypeptide(L)'
;MLQEPTLDAAQAGSNFGLKDEIRAYWGQRAETFDLSYGHRIRSTGEFDAWTRLIAHHAPIGPGDHVLELASATGEVTRVLLGFGCSVDAVDLCEPMVERAKRKHRGSAVSFHLGDAENTMMPDACYDLVICRNLVWTLVDPQAALADWLRVLKPGGALVVVDGDWVNRSRRARLLQRLSGWVDRLTAAPCLWDEAAHRRIMRGVFFRDGLKAPALAAMASAAGFVAIRTGPLTGIGRRQFASASWSERLRLLATHDDTFILSARKPTLAANTPGAFP
;
A
#
# COMPACT_ATOMS: atom_id res chain seq x y z
N MET A 1 37.78 -16.50 9.44
CA MET A 1 37.12 -15.73 10.50
C MET A 1 36.34 -14.62 9.82
N LEU A 2 35.09 -14.90 9.46
CA LEU A 2 34.19 -13.94 8.77
C LEU A 2 33.47 -13.16 9.88
N GLN A 3 33.69 -11.84 9.92
CA GLN A 3 32.95 -10.95 10.80
C GLN A 3 31.51 -10.85 10.28
N GLU A 4 30.55 -11.27 11.10
CA GLU A 4 29.13 -10.95 10.88
C GLU A 4 28.93 -9.42 10.99
N PRO A 5 28.11 -8.81 10.12
CA PRO A 5 27.78 -7.40 10.27
C PRO A 5 26.88 -7.25 11.50
N THR A 6 27.41 -6.66 12.56
CA THR A 6 26.61 -6.21 13.71
C THR A 6 25.70 -5.08 13.24
N LEU A 7 24.39 -5.33 13.19
CA LEU A 7 23.38 -4.27 13.06
C LEU A 7 23.59 -3.27 14.21
N ASP A 8 23.85 -2.03 13.85
CA ASP A 8 24.12 -0.96 14.79
C ASP A 8 22.86 -0.69 15.65
N ALA A 9 22.95 -0.90 16.96
CA ALA A 9 21.86 -0.66 17.90
C ALA A 9 21.31 0.77 17.85
N ALA A 10 22.10 1.74 17.36
CA ALA A 10 21.70 3.11 17.12
C ALA A 10 20.69 3.21 15.95
N GLN A 11 20.81 2.36 14.92
CA GLN A 11 19.87 2.31 13.79
C GLN A 11 18.53 1.70 14.20
N ALA A 12 18.53 0.67 15.04
CA ALA A 12 17.29 0.07 15.57
C ALA A 12 16.50 1.07 16.43
N GLY A 13 17.16 1.88 17.26
CA GLY A 13 16.52 2.94 18.05
C GLY A 13 15.94 4.08 17.20
N SER A 14 16.58 4.42 16.07
CA SER A 14 16.08 5.45 15.15
C SER A 14 14.83 4.99 14.37
N ASN A 15 14.73 3.69 14.05
CA ASN A 15 13.58 3.11 13.34
C ASN A 15 12.30 3.13 14.18
N PHE A 16 12.38 2.89 15.49
CA PHE A 16 11.23 3.01 16.38
C PHE A 16 10.72 4.45 16.44
N GLY A 17 11.58 5.43 16.61
CA GLY A 17 11.18 6.85 16.64
C GLY A 17 10.51 7.31 15.34
N LEU A 18 11.01 6.88 14.18
CA LEU A 18 10.43 7.23 12.89
C LEU A 18 9.04 6.60 12.67
N LYS A 19 8.85 5.33 13.05
CA LYS A 19 7.53 4.68 12.99
C LYS A 19 6.51 5.34 13.90
N ASP A 20 6.93 5.82 15.07
CA ASP A 20 6.06 6.59 15.96
C ASP A 20 5.68 7.96 15.36
N GLU A 21 6.60 8.63 14.66
CA GLU A 21 6.30 9.85 13.92
C GLU A 21 5.30 9.58 12.78
N ILE A 22 5.47 8.49 12.01
CA ILE A 22 4.56 8.05 10.95
C ILE A 22 3.16 7.76 11.53
N ARG A 23 3.11 7.02 12.65
CA ARG A 23 1.85 6.71 13.37
C ARG A 23 1.13 7.98 13.82
N ALA A 24 1.86 8.90 14.46
CA ALA A 24 1.30 10.16 14.94
C ALA A 24 0.78 11.03 13.78
N TYR A 25 1.55 11.13 12.69
CA TYR A 25 1.18 11.89 11.50
C TYR A 25 -0.13 11.39 10.87
N TRP A 26 -0.28 10.09 10.67
CA TRP A 26 -1.49 9.51 10.11
C TRP A 26 -2.65 9.49 11.11
N GLY A 27 -2.34 9.33 12.41
CA GLY A 27 -3.34 9.38 13.49
C GLY A 27 -4.09 10.71 13.55
N GLN A 28 -3.37 11.83 13.45
CA GLN A 28 -3.96 13.18 13.41
C GLN A 28 -4.89 13.38 12.20
N ARG A 29 -4.68 12.61 11.13
CA ARG A 29 -5.45 12.70 9.89
C ARG A 29 -6.63 11.72 9.80
N ALA A 30 -6.76 10.81 10.74
CA ALA A 30 -7.77 9.74 10.65
C ALA A 30 -9.20 10.30 10.43
N GLU A 31 -9.58 11.38 11.10
CA GLU A 31 -10.92 11.97 10.97
C GLU A 31 -11.19 12.58 9.57
N THR A 32 -10.15 13.10 8.92
CA THR A 32 -10.26 13.78 7.62
C THR A 32 -9.71 12.94 6.47
N PHE A 33 -9.20 11.74 6.75
CA PHE A 33 -8.53 10.90 5.77
C PHE A 33 -9.37 10.64 4.51
N ASP A 34 -10.63 10.26 4.70
CA ASP A 34 -11.57 9.95 3.62
C ASP A 34 -12.00 11.20 2.82
N LEU A 35 -11.77 12.41 3.35
CA LEU A 35 -12.03 13.66 2.65
C LEU A 35 -10.92 13.97 1.63
N SER A 36 -9.71 13.46 1.88
CA SER A 36 -8.58 13.66 0.99
C SER A 36 -8.79 12.90 -0.32
N TYR A 37 -8.39 13.56 -1.41
CA TYR A 37 -8.50 13.00 -2.75
C TYR A 37 -7.66 11.72 -2.90
N GLY A 38 -8.24 10.69 -3.55
CA GLY A 38 -7.57 9.41 -3.79
C GLY A 38 -7.59 8.42 -2.63
N HIS A 39 -8.03 8.85 -1.43
CA HIS A 39 -8.12 7.95 -0.28
C HIS A 39 -9.41 7.13 -0.29
N ARG A 40 -10.55 7.75 -0.61
CA ARG A 40 -11.85 7.11 -0.68
C ARG A 40 -12.23 6.70 -2.10
N ILE A 41 -12.82 5.52 -2.26
CA ILE A 41 -13.46 5.06 -3.50
C ILE A 41 -14.86 5.66 -3.55
N ARG A 42 -15.09 6.65 -4.44
CA ARG A 42 -16.26 7.55 -4.39
C ARG A 42 -17.43 7.10 -5.25
N SER A 43 -17.21 6.29 -6.27
CA SER A 43 -18.25 5.87 -7.21
C SER A 43 -18.28 4.38 -7.44
N THR A 44 -19.44 3.86 -7.84
CA THR A 44 -19.59 2.46 -8.27
C THR A 44 -18.62 2.12 -9.39
N GLY A 45 -18.47 3.02 -10.38
CA GLY A 45 -17.54 2.80 -11.48
C GLY A 45 -16.06 2.75 -11.06
N GLU A 46 -15.67 3.46 -10.00
CA GLU A 46 -14.34 3.35 -9.41
C GLU A 46 -14.20 2.05 -8.63
N PHE A 47 -15.21 1.67 -7.86
CA PHE A 47 -15.27 0.39 -7.15
C PHE A 47 -15.11 -0.79 -8.11
N ASP A 48 -15.88 -0.81 -9.21
CA ASP A 48 -15.80 -1.84 -10.25
C ASP A 48 -14.41 -1.87 -10.93
N ALA A 49 -13.78 -0.71 -11.09
CA ALA A 49 -12.43 -0.64 -11.65
C ALA A 49 -11.39 -1.26 -10.70
N TRP A 50 -11.49 -1.01 -9.39
CA TRP A 50 -10.66 -1.65 -8.37
C TRP A 50 -10.89 -3.16 -8.32
N THR A 51 -12.14 -3.60 -8.35
CA THR A 51 -12.50 -5.04 -8.38
C THR A 51 -11.86 -5.73 -9.58
N ARG A 52 -12.00 -5.17 -10.80
CA ARG A 52 -11.37 -5.73 -12.00
C ARG A 52 -9.83 -5.71 -11.92
N LEU A 53 -9.24 -4.66 -11.38
CA LEU A 53 -7.78 -4.57 -11.24
C LEU A 53 -7.26 -5.67 -10.33
N ILE A 54 -7.86 -5.84 -9.15
CA ILE A 54 -7.46 -6.88 -8.19
C ILE A 54 -7.66 -8.27 -8.81
N ALA A 55 -8.83 -8.56 -9.39
CA ALA A 55 -9.12 -9.85 -10.03
C ALA A 55 -8.14 -10.19 -11.16
N HIS A 56 -7.66 -9.19 -11.90
CA HIS A 56 -6.68 -9.41 -12.98
C HIS A 56 -5.30 -9.83 -12.44
N HIS A 57 -4.88 -9.25 -11.32
CA HIS A 57 -3.54 -9.49 -10.75
C HIS A 57 -3.52 -10.62 -9.72
N ALA A 58 -4.63 -10.81 -9.01
CA ALA A 58 -4.80 -11.85 -7.99
C ALA A 58 -6.26 -12.35 -8.05
N PRO A 59 -6.54 -13.41 -8.81
CA PRO A 59 -7.86 -14.02 -8.79
C PRO A 59 -8.10 -14.63 -7.40
N ILE A 60 -9.01 -14.02 -6.66
CA ILE A 60 -9.45 -14.42 -5.32
C ILE A 60 -10.97 -14.56 -5.30
N GLY A 61 -11.48 -15.35 -4.36
CA GLY A 61 -12.92 -15.58 -4.21
C GLY A 61 -13.30 -16.15 -2.84
N PRO A 62 -14.51 -16.70 -2.73
CA PRO A 62 -14.96 -17.32 -1.50
C PRO A 62 -14.03 -18.45 -1.03
N GLY A 63 -13.67 -18.42 0.25
CA GLY A 63 -12.74 -19.38 0.85
C GLY A 63 -11.28 -18.94 0.87
N ASP A 64 -10.90 -17.92 0.10
CA ASP A 64 -9.56 -17.34 0.17
C ASP A 64 -9.40 -16.44 1.40
N HIS A 65 -8.17 -16.35 1.88
CA HIS A 65 -7.78 -15.53 3.01
C HIS A 65 -6.79 -14.44 2.54
N VAL A 66 -7.14 -13.19 2.79
CA VAL A 66 -6.40 -12.01 2.31
C VAL A 66 -5.83 -11.23 3.48
N LEU A 67 -4.56 -10.85 3.37
CA LEU A 67 -3.92 -9.88 4.26
C LEU A 67 -3.85 -8.53 3.55
N GLU A 68 -4.56 -7.54 4.08
CA GLU A 68 -4.46 -6.15 3.67
C GLU A 68 -3.53 -5.39 4.61
N LEU A 69 -2.51 -4.73 4.06
CA LEU A 69 -1.53 -3.96 4.82
C LEU A 69 -1.72 -2.45 4.59
N ALA A 70 -1.57 -1.68 5.66
CA ALA A 70 -1.91 -0.26 5.72
C ALA A 70 -3.35 -0.02 5.26
N SER A 71 -4.27 -0.73 5.89
CA SER A 71 -5.70 -0.70 5.54
C SER A 71 -6.36 0.66 5.76
N ALA A 72 -5.75 1.53 6.54
CA ALA A 72 -6.26 2.85 6.89
C ALA A 72 -7.73 2.78 7.34
N THR A 73 -8.64 3.46 6.66
CA THR A 73 -10.08 3.45 6.97
C THR A 73 -10.87 2.34 6.26
N GLY A 74 -10.19 1.37 5.60
CA GLY A 74 -10.82 0.17 5.02
C GLY A 74 -11.45 0.36 3.64
N GLU A 75 -10.94 1.24 2.78
CA GLU A 75 -11.51 1.42 1.43
C GLU A 75 -11.15 0.28 0.48
N VAL A 76 -9.93 -0.28 0.57
CA VAL A 76 -9.56 -1.48 -0.18
C VAL A 76 -10.22 -2.70 0.45
N THR A 77 -10.29 -2.78 1.78
CA THR A 77 -11.06 -3.81 2.52
C THR A 77 -12.46 -3.98 1.94
N ARG A 78 -13.17 -2.87 1.67
CA ARG A 78 -14.51 -2.90 1.08
C ARG A 78 -14.55 -3.60 -0.27
N VAL A 79 -13.53 -3.41 -1.10
CA VAL A 79 -13.41 -4.07 -2.40
C VAL A 79 -13.12 -5.56 -2.20
N LEU A 80 -12.21 -5.91 -1.29
CA LEU A 80 -11.86 -7.30 -0.98
C LEU A 80 -13.06 -8.11 -0.49
N LEU A 81 -13.85 -7.54 0.41
CA LEU A 81 -15.09 -8.16 0.89
C LEU A 81 -16.08 -8.46 -0.23
N GLY A 82 -16.07 -7.68 -1.32
CA GLY A 82 -16.87 -7.92 -2.52
C GLY A 82 -16.55 -9.22 -3.26
N PHE A 83 -15.39 -9.83 -3.01
CA PHE A 83 -15.01 -11.15 -3.55
C PHE A 83 -15.50 -12.32 -2.70
N GLY A 84 -16.04 -12.06 -1.50
CA GLY A 84 -16.49 -13.10 -0.57
C GLY A 84 -15.36 -13.79 0.18
N CYS A 85 -14.14 -13.26 0.15
CA CYS A 85 -12.99 -13.77 0.90
C CYS A 85 -13.01 -13.27 2.36
N SER A 86 -12.26 -13.93 3.24
CA SER A 86 -11.95 -13.44 4.57
C SER A 86 -10.76 -12.47 4.52
N VAL A 87 -10.77 -11.44 5.36
CA VAL A 87 -9.75 -10.38 5.35
C VAL A 87 -9.18 -10.17 6.74
N ASP A 88 -7.88 -10.27 6.90
CA ASP A 88 -7.14 -9.63 7.99
C ASP A 88 -6.55 -8.31 7.48
N ALA A 89 -6.88 -7.22 8.16
CA ALA A 89 -6.50 -5.87 7.77
C ALA A 89 -5.61 -5.25 8.86
N VAL A 90 -4.37 -4.95 8.51
CA VAL A 90 -3.35 -4.43 9.44
C VAL A 90 -3.11 -2.95 9.15
N ASP A 91 -3.08 -2.14 10.20
CA ASP A 91 -2.61 -0.75 10.12
C ASP A 91 -1.81 -0.38 11.37
N LEU A 92 -0.80 0.48 11.20
CA LEU A 92 0.07 0.96 12.29
C LEU A 92 -0.64 1.96 13.19
N CYS A 93 -1.74 2.57 12.72
CA CYS A 93 -2.38 3.71 13.33
C CYS A 93 -3.73 3.33 13.98
N GLU A 94 -3.79 3.31 15.31
CA GLU A 94 -4.99 2.95 16.06
C GLU A 94 -6.23 3.78 15.68
N PRO A 95 -6.19 5.12 15.52
CA PRO A 95 -7.36 5.88 15.06
C PRO A 95 -7.88 5.45 13.68
N MET A 96 -7.02 4.99 12.77
CA MET A 96 -7.42 4.43 11.47
C MET A 96 -8.15 3.10 11.65
N VAL A 97 -7.55 2.19 12.44
CA VAL A 97 -8.13 0.87 12.76
C VAL A 97 -9.52 1.02 13.39
N GLU A 98 -9.67 1.90 14.36
CA GLU A 98 -10.97 2.14 15.01
C GLU A 98 -12.02 2.71 14.04
N ARG A 99 -11.60 3.57 13.14
CA ARG A 99 -12.48 4.09 12.08
C ARG A 99 -12.89 2.99 11.10
N ALA A 100 -11.95 2.15 10.68
CA ALA A 100 -12.22 1.00 9.82
C ALA A 100 -13.17 -0.01 10.47
N LYS A 101 -12.97 -0.36 11.75
CA LYS A 101 -13.88 -1.22 12.53
C LYS A 101 -15.32 -0.68 12.56
N ARG A 102 -15.48 0.64 12.77
CA ARG A 102 -16.82 1.25 12.75
C ARG A 102 -17.47 1.16 11.38
N LYS A 103 -16.70 1.37 10.31
CA LYS A 103 -17.16 1.35 8.91
C LYS A 103 -17.59 -0.04 8.43
N HIS A 104 -16.91 -1.08 8.92
CA HIS A 104 -17.09 -2.47 8.50
C HIS A 104 -17.74 -3.35 9.57
N ARG A 105 -18.50 -2.76 10.49
CA ARG A 105 -19.17 -3.53 11.55
C ARG A 105 -20.07 -4.62 10.94
N GLY A 106 -19.85 -5.87 11.39
CA GLY A 106 -20.62 -7.03 10.90
C GLY A 106 -20.15 -7.64 9.59
N SER A 107 -19.03 -7.17 9.03
CA SER A 107 -18.40 -7.77 7.85
C SER A 107 -17.38 -8.85 8.24
N ALA A 108 -17.03 -9.72 7.29
CA ALA A 108 -16.04 -10.80 7.46
C ALA A 108 -14.59 -10.27 7.40
N VAL A 109 -14.25 -9.32 8.28
CA VAL A 109 -12.92 -8.72 8.38
C VAL A 109 -12.47 -8.60 9.81
N SER A 110 -11.19 -8.93 10.08
CA SER A 110 -10.51 -8.68 11.36
C SER A 110 -9.52 -7.53 11.20
N PHE A 111 -9.70 -6.46 11.97
CA PHE A 111 -8.77 -5.32 11.97
C PHE A 111 -7.78 -5.42 13.11
N HIS A 112 -6.49 -5.33 12.79
CA HIS A 112 -5.37 -5.46 13.71
C HIS A 112 -4.53 -4.18 13.73
N LEU A 113 -4.14 -3.75 14.93
CA LEU A 113 -3.08 -2.76 15.10
C LEU A 113 -1.75 -3.47 14.95
N GLY A 114 -0.95 -3.11 13.96
CA GLY A 114 0.30 -3.82 13.68
C GLY A 114 1.20 -3.09 12.69
N ASP A 115 2.43 -3.60 12.56
CA ASP A 115 3.46 -3.08 11.68
C ASP A 115 3.53 -3.92 10.40
N ALA A 116 3.39 -3.28 9.24
CA ALA A 116 3.48 -3.95 7.95
C ALA A 116 4.88 -4.51 7.62
N GLU A 117 5.91 -4.04 8.29
CA GLU A 117 7.28 -4.57 8.13
C GLU A 117 7.54 -5.82 8.99
N ASN A 118 6.67 -6.09 9.96
CA ASN A 118 6.67 -7.29 10.79
C ASN A 118 5.24 -7.55 11.28
N THR A 119 4.48 -8.26 10.47
CA THR A 119 3.04 -8.41 10.68
C THR A 119 2.67 -9.28 11.88
N MET A 120 3.60 -10.11 12.36
CA MET A 120 3.34 -11.13 13.38
C MET A 120 2.25 -12.14 12.99
N MET A 121 1.85 -12.19 11.71
CA MET A 121 0.87 -13.11 11.18
C MET A 121 1.48 -14.51 10.94
N PRO A 122 0.66 -15.58 10.96
CA PRO A 122 1.14 -16.94 10.75
C PRO A 122 1.78 -17.17 9.38
N ASP A 123 2.72 -18.11 9.29
CA ASP A 123 3.36 -18.51 8.05
C ASP A 123 2.37 -19.19 7.11
N ALA A 124 2.52 -18.96 5.80
CA ALA A 124 1.80 -19.65 4.74
C ALA A 124 0.26 -19.68 4.95
N CYS A 125 -0.32 -18.56 5.42
CA CYS A 125 -1.71 -18.47 5.79
C CYS A 125 -2.59 -17.74 4.75
N TYR A 126 -1.99 -16.88 3.91
CA TYR A 126 -2.72 -16.00 3.02
C TYR A 126 -2.58 -16.36 1.54
N ASP A 127 -3.70 -16.26 0.80
CA ASP A 127 -3.75 -16.42 -0.64
C ASP A 127 -3.32 -15.15 -1.37
N LEU A 128 -3.56 -13.99 -0.73
CA LEU A 128 -3.17 -12.67 -1.21
C LEU A 128 -2.64 -11.81 -0.06
N VAL A 129 -1.52 -11.13 -0.30
CA VAL A 129 -1.09 -9.95 0.46
C VAL A 129 -1.25 -8.74 -0.45
N ILE A 130 -1.96 -7.72 0.02
CA ILE A 130 -2.21 -6.50 -0.76
C ILE A 130 -1.95 -5.25 0.07
N CYS A 131 -1.36 -4.22 -0.56
CA CYS A 131 -1.26 -2.90 0.04
C CYS A 131 -1.46 -1.79 -1.00
N ARG A 132 -1.90 -0.62 -0.51
CA ARG A 132 -2.03 0.60 -1.32
C ARG A 132 -1.42 1.80 -0.63
N ASN A 133 -0.50 2.50 -1.30
CA ASN A 133 0.20 3.69 -0.80
C ASN A 133 0.95 3.43 0.53
N LEU A 134 1.62 2.28 0.64
CA LEU A 134 2.36 1.87 1.82
C LEU A 134 3.88 1.91 1.59
N VAL A 135 4.34 1.31 0.48
CA VAL A 135 5.77 0.99 0.29
C VAL A 135 6.64 2.24 0.31
N TRP A 136 6.15 3.35 -0.21
CA TRP A 136 6.86 4.63 -0.21
C TRP A 136 7.22 5.17 1.18
N THR A 137 6.52 4.70 2.25
CA THR A 137 6.76 5.12 3.65
C THR A 137 7.49 4.08 4.49
N LEU A 138 7.86 2.93 3.92
CA LEU A 138 8.57 1.90 4.67
C LEU A 138 9.96 2.37 5.11
N VAL A 139 10.32 1.98 6.31
CA VAL A 139 11.65 2.19 6.89
C VAL A 139 12.58 1.06 6.46
N ASP A 140 12.09 -0.18 6.49
CA ASP A 140 12.80 -1.37 6.04
C ASP A 140 11.93 -2.20 5.06
N PRO A 141 11.94 -1.84 3.76
CA PRO A 141 11.16 -2.57 2.76
C PRO A 141 11.69 -4.00 2.50
N GLN A 142 12.93 -4.31 2.88
CA GLN A 142 13.47 -5.64 2.74
C GLN A 142 12.87 -6.57 3.79
N ALA A 143 12.82 -6.13 5.05
CA ALA A 143 12.13 -6.86 6.11
C ALA A 143 10.64 -7.04 5.78
N ALA A 144 9.98 -5.99 5.27
CA ALA A 144 8.59 -6.05 4.84
C ALA A 144 8.36 -7.12 3.77
N LEU A 145 9.13 -7.12 2.69
CA LEU A 145 9.00 -8.09 1.59
C LEU A 145 9.29 -9.52 2.05
N ALA A 146 10.26 -9.72 2.94
CA ALA A 146 10.55 -11.02 3.53
C ALA A 146 9.37 -11.54 4.38
N ASP A 147 8.77 -10.67 5.21
CA ASP A 147 7.60 -11.02 6.02
C ASP A 147 6.37 -11.31 5.15
N TRP A 148 6.11 -10.52 4.11
CA TRP A 148 5.02 -10.75 3.18
C TRP A 148 5.17 -12.06 2.40
N LEU A 149 6.43 -12.41 2.01
CA LEU A 149 6.70 -13.71 1.41
C LEU A 149 6.47 -14.85 2.40
N ARG A 150 6.85 -14.71 3.66
CA ARG A 150 6.66 -15.70 4.73
C ARG A 150 5.18 -16.04 4.92
N VAL A 151 4.33 -15.03 5.09
CA VAL A 151 2.91 -15.21 5.41
C VAL A 151 2.07 -15.70 4.23
N LEU A 152 2.52 -15.51 2.98
CA LEU A 152 1.85 -16.05 1.81
C LEU A 152 1.94 -17.57 1.75
N LYS A 153 0.85 -18.21 1.32
CA LYS A 153 0.86 -19.63 0.90
C LYS A 153 1.75 -19.82 -0.31
N PRO A 154 2.32 -21.02 -0.55
CA PRO A 154 2.97 -21.35 -1.82
C PRO A 154 2.03 -21.04 -3.00
N GLY A 155 2.49 -20.30 -4.00
CA GLY A 155 1.68 -19.82 -5.12
C GLY A 155 0.83 -18.58 -4.82
N GLY A 156 0.73 -18.14 -3.57
CA GLY A 156 0.01 -16.95 -3.15
C GLY A 156 0.51 -15.67 -3.82
N ALA A 157 -0.37 -14.68 -3.94
CA ALA A 157 -0.10 -13.45 -4.66
C ALA A 157 0.33 -12.30 -3.73
N LEU A 158 1.24 -11.46 -4.22
CA LEU A 158 1.49 -10.11 -3.71
C LEU A 158 0.95 -9.09 -4.71
N VAL A 159 0.20 -8.10 -4.23
CA VAL A 159 -0.26 -6.95 -5.03
C VAL A 159 0.10 -5.66 -4.30
N VAL A 160 0.90 -4.82 -4.92
CA VAL A 160 1.27 -3.50 -4.42
C VAL A 160 0.76 -2.44 -5.38
N VAL A 161 -0.01 -1.50 -4.87
CA VAL A 161 -0.44 -0.30 -5.60
C VAL A 161 0.22 0.91 -4.93
N ASP A 162 1.13 1.58 -5.65
CA ASP A 162 1.89 2.70 -5.10
C ASP A 162 2.33 3.69 -6.18
N GLY A 163 3.18 4.65 -5.83
CA GLY A 163 3.67 5.64 -6.76
C GLY A 163 4.92 6.39 -6.28
N ASP A 164 5.53 7.15 -7.20
CA ASP A 164 6.62 8.09 -6.88
C ASP A 164 6.02 9.43 -6.39
N TRP A 165 5.90 9.58 -5.08
CA TRP A 165 5.35 10.78 -4.46
C TRP A 165 6.38 11.90 -4.25
N VAL A 166 7.65 11.64 -4.59
CA VAL A 166 8.79 12.56 -4.39
C VAL A 166 9.18 13.27 -5.68
N ASN A 167 9.44 12.50 -6.75
CA ASN A 167 9.96 13.03 -8.01
C ASN A 167 8.85 13.49 -8.94
N ARG A 168 8.45 14.75 -8.80
CA ARG A 168 7.41 15.31 -9.65
C ARG A 168 8.00 16.03 -10.85
N SER A 169 7.45 15.74 -12.03
CA SER A 169 7.79 16.46 -13.26
C SER A 169 7.52 17.98 -13.14
N ARG A 170 8.13 18.79 -13.99
CA ARG A 170 7.84 20.24 -14.04
C ARG A 170 6.36 20.52 -14.27
N ARG A 171 5.72 19.72 -15.16
CA ARG A 171 4.28 19.78 -15.44
C ARG A 171 3.46 19.45 -14.18
N ALA A 172 3.81 18.38 -13.49
CA ALA A 172 3.12 17.96 -12.26
C ALA A 172 3.19 19.04 -11.17
N ARG A 173 4.35 19.66 -10.97
CA ARG A 173 4.54 20.76 -10.02
C ARG A 173 3.68 21.99 -10.38
N LEU A 174 3.57 22.32 -11.67
CA LEU A 174 2.70 23.42 -12.12
C LEU A 174 1.23 23.11 -11.85
N LEU A 175 0.76 21.92 -12.22
CA LEU A 175 -0.63 21.48 -11.98
C LEU A 175 -0.97 21.48 -10.49
N GLN A 176 -0.02 21.07 -9.64
CA GLN A 176 -0.21 21.08 -8.18
C GLN A 176 -0.28 22.50 -7.61
N ARG A 177 0.51 23.44 -8.14
CA ARG A 177 0.41 24.88 -7.76
C ARG A 177 -0.95 25.45 -8.16
N LEU A 178 -1.43 25.15 -9.37
CA LEU A 178 -2.74 25.57 -9.85
C LEU A 178 -3.87 24.97 -8.99
N SER A 179 -3.77 23.68 -8.64
CA SER A 179 -4.72 23.05 -7.71
C SER A 179 -4.75 23.77 -6.36
N GLY A 180 -3.60 24.06 -5.76
CA GLY A 180 -3.53 24.78 -4.49
C GLY A 180 -4.09 26.22 -4.57
N TRP A 181 -3.98 26.88 -5.72
CA TRP A 181 -4.63 28.18 -5.94
C TRP A 181 -6.15 28.06 -5.98
N VAL A 182 -6.68 27.07 -6.70
CA VAL A 182 -8.13 26.76 -6.73
C VAL A 182 -8.66 26.45 -5.33
N ASP A 183 -7.94 25.63 -4.54
CA ASP A 183 -8.33 25.31 -3.17
C ASP A 183 -8.42 26.54 -2.27
N ARG A 184 -7.50 27.50 -2.42
CA ARG A 184 -7.54 28.78 -1.68
C ARG A 184 -8.77 29.61 -2.05
N LEU A 185 -9.14 29.63 -3.34
CA LEU A 185 -10.34 30.35 -3.80
C LEU A 185 -11.63 29.70 -3.30
N THR A 186 -11.65 28.39 -3.10
CA THR A 186 -12.82 27.63 -2.65
C THR A 186 -12.83 27.42 -1.13
N ALA A 187 -11.90 28.05 -0.38
CA ALA A 187 -11.74 27.88 1.06
C ALA A 187 -11.67 26.40 1.50
N ALA A 188 -11.09 25.53 0.67
CA ALA A 188 -10.91 24.12 0.99
C ALA A 188 -9.96 23.98 2.20
N PRO A 189 -10.28 23.15 3.20
CA PRO A 189 -9.43 22.98 4.37
C PRO A 189 -8.07 22.39 3.96
N CYS A 190 -6.98 22.99 4.46
CA CYS A 190 -5.65 22.40 4.32
C CYS A 190 -5.53 21.23 5.30
N LEU A 191 -5.58 20.00 4.77
CA LEU A 191 -5.49 18.78 5.55
C LEU A 191 -4.05 18.21 5.62
N TRP A 192 -3.05 19.02 5.22
CA TRP A 192 -1.69 18.58 5.00
C TRP A 192 -0.68 19.33 5.89
N ASP A 193 -0.01 18.61 6.80
CA ASP A 193 1.17 19.10 7.52
C ASP A 193 2.44 18.81 6.70
N GLU A 194 2.87 19.82 5.93
CA GLU A 194 4.03 19.70 5.05
C GLU A 194 5.34 19.56 5.81
N ALA A 195 5.44 20.15 7.01
CA ALA A 195 6.65 20.08 7.82
C ALA A 195 6.87 18.67 8.40
N ALA A 196 5.81 18.10 8.98
CA ALA A 196 5.82 16.73 9.46
C ALA A 196 6.08 15.73 8.32
N HIS A 197 5.41 15.90 7.17
CA HIS A 197 5.65 15.08 6.00
C HIS A 197 7.10 15.11 5.52
N ARG A 198 7.69 16.31 5.38
CA ARG A 198 9.10 16.43 4.98
C ARG A 198 10.06 15.82 5.99
N ARG A 199 9.74 15.85 7.28
CA ARG A 199 10.56 15.21 8.32
C ARG A 199 10.55 13.69 8.16
N ILE A 200 9.37 13.09 8.03
CA ILE A 200 9.19 11.64 7.79
C ILE A 200 9.93 11.22 6.53
N MET A 201 9.74 11.94 5.42
CA MET A 201 10.35 11.60 4.13
C MET A 201 11.88 11.61 4.13
N ARG A 202 12.54 12.27 5.09
CA ARG A 202 14.00 12.19 5.23
C ARG A 202 14.48 10.89 5.84
N GLY A 203 13.64 10.22 6.61
CA GLY A 203 13.96 9.00 7.33
C GLY A 203 13.54 7.70 6.64
N VAL A 204 12.58 7.74 5.71
CA VAL A 204 12.11 6.53 5.01
C VAL A 204 13.10 6.05 3.97
N PHE A 205 13.02 4.76 3.62
CA PHE A 205 13.92 4.15 2.65
C PHE A 205 13.81 4.83 1.26
N PHE A 206 12.60 5.08 0.77
CA PHE A 206 12.34 5.68 -0.54
C PHE A 206 12.30 7.20 -0.52
N ARG A 207 13.15 7.84 0.30
CA ARG A 207 13.28 9.31 0.39
C ARG A 207 13.57 9.99 -0.94
N ASP A 208 14.22 9.28 -1.88
CA ASP A 208 14.56 9.75 -3.22
C ASP A 208 13.52 9.32 -4.28
N GLY A 209 12.39 8.76 -3.85
CA GLY A 209 11.27 8.33 -4.68
C GLY A 209 11.22 6.82 -4.92
N LEU A 210 9.99 6.30 -4.98
CA LEU A 210 9.70 4.89 -5.23
C LEU A 210 9.39 4.68 -6.72
N LYS A 211 10.16 3.82 -7.38
CA LYS A 211 9.94 3.45 -8.79
C LYS A 211 9.63 1.96 -8.94
N ALA A 212 8.70 1.63 -9.83
CA ALA A 212 8.30 0.25 -10.07
C ALA A 212 9.46 -0.71 -10.37
N PRO A 213 10.49 -0.36 -11.20
CA PRO A 213 11.62 -1.26 -11.42
C PRO A 213 12.46 -1.53 -10.17
N ALA A 214 12.63 -0.53 -9.29
CA ALA A 214 13.37 -0.69 -8.04
C ALA A 214 12.62 -1.66 -7.08
N LEU A 215 11.30 -1.48 -6.92
CA LEU A 215 10.50 -2.39 -6.13
C LEU A 215 10.47 -3.81 -6.72
N ALA A 216 10.40 -3.94 -8.05
CA ALA A 216 10.44 -5.24 -8.72
C ALA A 216 11.76 -5.98 -8.46
N ALA A 217 12.90 -5.28 -8.50
CA ALA A 217 14.20 -5.84 -8.18
C ALA A 217 14.28 -6.31 -6.71
N MET A 218 13.76 -5.50 -5.77
CA MET A 218 13.71 -5.87 -4.36
C MET A 218 12.80 -7.09 -4.11
N ALA A 219 11.63 -7.14 -4.74
CA ALA A 219 10.73 -8.29 -4.64
C ALA A 219 11.39 -9.57 -5.21
N SER A 220 12.11 -9.47 -6.32
CA SER A 220 12.88 -10.58 -6.88
C SER A 220 13.97 -11.04 -5.93
N ALA A 221 14.72 -10.12 -5.32
CA ALA A 221 15.76 -10.44 -4.34
C ALA A 221 15.19 -11.09 -3.07
N ALA A 222 13.98 -10.71 -2.66
CA ALA A 222 13.25 -11.34 -1.55
C ALA A 222 12.73 -12.76 -1.87
N GLY A 223 12.77 -13.20 -3.13
CA GLY A 223 12.35 -14.54 -3.55
C GLY A 223 10.98 -14.60 -4.24
N PHE A 224 10.34 -13.48 -4.54
CA PHE A 224 9.13 -13.46 -5.35
C PHE A 224 9.44 -13.79 -6.81
N VAL A 225 8.49 -14.44 -7.48
CA VAL A 225 8.55 -14.81 -8.90
C VAL A 225 7.36 -14.23 -9.68
N ALA A 226 7.35 -14.40 -11.00
CA ALA A 226 6.28 -13.92 -11.89
C ALA A 226 5.94 -12.44 -11.69
N ILE A 227 6.95 -11.60 -11.43
CA ILE A 227 6.79 -10.19 -11.13
C ILE A 227 6.33 -9.44 -12.39
N ARG A 228 5.25 -8.68 -12.25
CA ARG A 228 4.68 -7.83 -13.31
C ARG A 228 4.43 -6.45 -12.74
N THR A 229 4.69 -5.43 -13.55
CA THR A 229 4.37 -4.04 -13.23
C THR A 229 3.53 -3.41 -14.33
N GLY A 230 2.67 -2.48 -13.99
CA GLY A 230 1.82 -1.79 -14.95
C GLY A 230 1.27 -0.46 -14.40
N PRO A 231 0.68 0.38 -15.27
CA PRO A 231 0.07 1.63 -14.88
C PRO A 231 -1.35 1.43 -14.31
N LEU A 232 -1.82 2.39 -13.50
CA LEU A 232 -3.19 2.41 -12.93
C LEU A 232 -4.22 3.12 -13.82
N THR A 233 -4.13 2.97 -15.13
CA THR A 233 -4.90 3.77 -16.11
C THR A 233 -6.41 3.72 -15.96
N GLY A 234 -6.97 2.58 -15.58
CA GLY A 234 -8.43 2.40 -15.42
C GLY A 234 -9.00 3.14 -14.21
N ILE A 235 -8.25 3.19 -13.11
CA ILE A 235 -8.66 3.86 -11.86
C ILE A 235 -8.70 5.37 -12.04
N GLY A 236 -7.63 5.98 -12.57
CA GLY A 236 -7.52 7.43 -12.76
C GLY A 236 -8.68 8.03 -13.58
N ARG A 237 -9.13 7.35 -14.65
CA ARG A 237 -10.28 7.79 -15.46
C ARG A 237 -11.58 7.86 -14.65
N ARG A 238 -11.82 6.89 -13.78
CA ARG A 238 -13.03 6.83 -12.95
C ARG A 238 -12.99 7.88 -11.83
N GLN A 239 -11.84 8.08 -11.24
CA GLN A 239 -11.62 9.14 -10.27
C GLN A 239 -11.83 10.52 -10.89
N PHE A 240 -11.33 10.74 -12.10
CA PHE A 240 -11.47 12.02 -12.81
C PHE A 240 -12.93 12.41 -13.04
N ALA A 241 -13.82 11.44 -13.30
CA ALA A 241 -15.23 11.69 -13.54
C ALA A 241 -15.97 12.26 -12.31
N SER A 242 -15.58 11.83 -11.09
CA SER A 242 -16.20 12.26 -9.82
C SER A 242 -15.42 13.36 -9.08
N ALA A 243 -14.31 13.83 -9.66
CA ALA A 243 -13.38 14.76 -9.04
C ALA A 243 -13.80 16.23 -9.24
N SER A 244 -13.57 17.07 -8.23
CA SER A 244 -13.60 18.53 -8.34
C SER A 244 -12.49 19.06 -9.27
N TRP A 245 -12.55 20.32 -9.65
CA TRP A 245 -11.52 20.91 -10.53
C TRP A 245 -10.11 20.85 -9.94
N SER A 246 -9.94 21.12 -8.65
CA SER A 246 -8.64 21.03 -7.98
C SER A 246 -8.14 19.59 -7.92
N GLU A 247 -9.03 18.63 -7.64
CA GLU A 247 -8.71 17.21 -7.64
C GLU A 247 -8.32 16.68 -9.03
N ARG A 248 -9.00 17.15 -10.10
CA ARG A 248 -8.62 16.84 -11.50
C ARG A 248 -7.20 17.28 -11.83
N LEU A 249 -6.83 18.49 -11.40
CA LEU A 249 -5.45 18.98 -11.58
C LEU A 249 -4.43 18.11 -10.83
N ARG A 250 -4.76 17.64 -9.62
CA ARG A 250 -3.91 16.71 -8.86
C ARG A 250 -3.81 15.35 -9.53
N LEU A 251 -4.92 14.82 -10.06
CA LEU A 251 -4.90 13.57 -10.83
C LEU A 251 -3.97 13.65 -12.02
N LEU A 252 -4.09 14.70 -12.82
CA LEU A 252 -3.22 14.92 -13.97
C LEU A 252 -1.75 15.09 -13.57
N ALA A 253 -1.49 15.55 -12.34
CA ALA A 253 -0.15 15.70 -11.80
C ALA A 253 0.47 14.38 -11.31
N THR A 254 -0.35 13.38 -10.95
CA THR A 254 0.12 12.12 -10.35
C THR A 254 -0.11 10.88 -11.21
N HIS A 255 -0.83 11.02 -12.31
CA HIS A 255 -1.26 9.89 -13.16
C HIS A 255 -0.10 9.02 -13.66
N ASP A 256 1.00 9.66 -14.05
CA ASP A 256 2.15 8.97 -14.64
C ASP A 256 3.12 8.41 -13.58
N ASP A 257 2.93 8.76 -12.31
CA ASP A 257 3.81 8.41 -11.19
C ASP A 257 3.30 7.18 -10.43
N THR A 258 2.06 6.71 -10.72
CA THR A 258 1.44 5.58 -10.01
C THR A 258 1.54 4.28 -10.80
N PHE A 259 1.76 3.17 -10.08
CA PHE A 259 1.90 1.86 -10.67
C PHE A 259 1.25 0.77 -9.81
N ILE A 260 1.01 -0.38 -10.43
CA ILE A 260 0.73 -1.65 -9.75
C ILE A 260 1.90 -2.60 -9.98
N LEU A 261 2.29 -3.32 -8.92
CA LEU A 261 3.17 -4.47 -8.99
C LEU A 261 2.39 -5.69 -8.50
N SER A 262 2.47 -6.78 -9.26
CA SER A 262 2.02 -8.10 -8.78
C SER A 262 3.15 -9.10 -8.88
N ALA A 263 3.19 -10.04 -7.94
CA ALA A 263 4.18 -11.09 -7.85
C ALA A 263 3.58 -12.35 -7.22
N ARG A 264 4.31 -13.46 -7.23
CA ARG A 264 3.89 -14.73 -6.62
C ARG A 264 4.96 -15.26 -5.69
N LYS A 265 4.53 -15.87 -4.58
CA LYS A 265 5.40 -16.78 -3.83
C LYS A 265 5.64 -18.03 -4.67
N PRO A 266 6.88 -18.53 -4.78
CA PRO A 266 7.14 -19.81 -5.47
C PRO A 266 6.25 -20.94 -4.93
N THR A 267 5.73 -21.79 -5.81
CA THR A 267 5.17 -23.07 -5.42
C THR A 267 6.32 -23.98 -5.02
N LEU A 268 6.17 -24.74 -3.95
CA LEU A 268 7.11 -25.82 -3.67
C LEU A 268 7.13 -26.73 -4.91
N ALA A 269 8.31 -26.93 -5.51
CA ALA A 269 8.45 -27.94 -6.55
C ALA A 269 7.95 -29.26 -5.96
N ALA A 270 6.97 -29.89 -6.62
CA ALA A 270 6.59 -31.24 -6.25
C ALA A 270 7.87 -32.07 -6.32
N ASN A 271 8.35 -32.54 -5.16
CA ASN A 271 9.41 -33.55 -5.12
C ASN A 271 8.86 -34.75 -5.89
N THR A 272 9.25 -34.90 -7.15
CA THR A 272 9.09 -36.15 -7.88
C THR A 272 9.95 -37.17 -7.11
N PRO A 273 9.36 -38.21 -6.51
CA PRO A 273 10.18 -39.24 -5.88
C PRO A 273 11.07 -39.83 -6.97
N GLY A 274 12.39 -39.68 -6.78
CA GLY A 274 13.36 -40.19 -7.73
C GLY A 274 13.06 -41.66 -8.02
N ALA A 275 12.89 -41.99 -9.30
CA ALA A 275 13.03 -43.35 -9.77
C ALA A 275 14.44 -43.80 -9.41
N PHE A 276 14.54 -44.62 -8.41
CA PHE A 276 15.76 -45.38 -8.18
C PHE A 276 15.93 -46.37 -9.35
N PRO A 277 17.13 -46.47 -9.92
CA PRO A 277 17.43 -47.44 -10.98
C PRO A 277 17.36 -48.87 -10.48
#